data_59e3af0fc17b1de6fc40722e25122df1
#
_entry.id   59e3af0fc17b1de6fc40722e25122df1
#
_cell.length_a   1.000
_cell.length_b   1.000
_cell.length_c   1.000
_cell.angle_alpha   90.00
_cell.angle_beta   90.00
_cell.angle_gamma   90.00
#
_symmetry.space_group_name_H-M   'P 1'
#
loop_
_entity.id
_entity.type
_entity.pdbx_description
1 polymer ?
#
loop_
_entity_poly.entity_id
_entity_poly.type
_entity_poly.pdbx_seq_one_letter_code
_entity_poly.pdbx_strand_id
1 'polypeptide(L)'
;MTRPGTLGPTVPPDTDTRRHPAAPAPTAAPASTRERILDAALAALRDEGIAGISARSIARHGAFNQALIFYHYGSVDALLIAVARSESERRSALYAEALQDVDSLAGLVAVAKRLHDEEFQAGTVAALTQMLAGAVGGEELAQGVRDAFEPWTALVGETIDRLLEGTPYAGVLPAADLTTAVAALFLGIELLVGVDPDAAAAESLFGTMESVARLVDALLQSGAQA
;
A
#
# COMPACT_ATOMS: atom_id res chain seq x y z
N MET A 1 -48.46 20.87 79.54
CA MET A 1 -48.97 21.59 78.35
C MET A 1 -47.78 22.04 77.53
N THR A 2 -47.41 21.28 76.51
CA THR A 2 -46.37 21.72 75.52
C THR A 2 -46.65 21.01 74.22
N ARG A 3 -46.93 21.75 73.17
CA ARG A 3 -47.28 21.26 71.83
C ARG A 3 -46.02 20.71 71.12
N PRO A 4 -46.10 19.65 70.30
CA PRO A 4 -45.04 19.22 69.48
C PRO A 4 -45.01 20.02 68.18
N GLY A 5 -43.78 20.37 67.72
CA GLY A 5 -43.48 21.08 66.49
C GLY A 5 -43.58 20.19 65.25
N THR A 6 -44.14 20.78 64.23
CA THR A 6 -44.40 20.23 62.93
C THR A 6 -43.05 20.16 62.12
N LEU A 7 -42.61 18.97 61.71
CA LEU A 7 -41.54 18.79 60.77
C LEU A 7 -42.09 18.97 59.35
N GLY A 8 -41.56 19.93 58.63
CA GLY A 8 -41.82 20.14 57.19
C GLY A 8 -41.15 19.11 56.32
N PRO A 9 -41.65 18.87 55.12
CA PRO A 9 -41.12 17.84 54.22
C PRO A 9 -39.77 18.25 53.59
N THR A 10 -38.80 17.35 53.72
CA THR A 10 -37.48 17.42 53.04
C THR A 10 -37.64 17.15 51.53
N VAL A 11 -37.26 18.14 50.71
CA VAL A 11 -37.17 18.01 49.26
C VAL A 11 -35.85 17.27 48.92
N PRO A 12 -35.86 16.19 48.15
CA PRO A 12 -34.63 15.56 47.68
C PRO A 12 -33.94 16.42 46.58
N PRO A 13 -32.59 16.41 46.47
CA PRO A 13 -31.89 17.16 45.46
C PRO A 13 -32.15 16.58 44.07
N ASP A 14 -32.55 17.43 43.17
CA ASP A 14 -32.79 17.19 41.77
C ASP A 14 -31.45 16.95 41.06
N THR A 15 -31.11 15.69 40.78
CA THR A 15 -29.96 15.30 39.95
C THR A 15 -30.38 15.22 38.47
N ASP A 16 -30.67 16.38 37.88
CA ASP A 16 -30.81 16.50 36.43
C ASP A 16 -29.44 16.46 35.79
N THR A 17 -28.90 15.25 35.64
CA THR A 17 -27.70 15.00 34.80
C THR A 17 -28.15 14.98 33.34
N ARG A 18 -28.32 16.14 32.74
CA ARG A 18 -28.45 16.27 31.28
C ARG A 18 -27.20 15.72 30.63
N ARG A 19 -27.28 14.48 30.16
CA ARG A 19 -26.32 13.92 29.21
C ARG A 19 -26.38 14.79 27.95
N HIS A 20 -25.36 15.61 27.79
CA HIS A 20 -25.08 16.28 26.52
C HIS A 20 -24.89 15.20 25.47
N PRO A 21 -25.63 15.18 24.35
CA PRO A 21 -25.35 14.22 23.28
C PRO A 21 -23.94 14.46 22.77
N ALA A 22 -23.13 13.40 22.71
CA ALA A 22 -21.80 13.46 22.15
C ALA A 22 -21.89 14.03 20.73
N ALA A 23 -21.03 15.01 20.44
CA ALA A 23 -20.92 15.57 19.10
C ALA A 23 -20.64 14.43 18.10
N PRO A 24 -21.32 14.42 16.93
CA PRO A 24 -21.04 13.43 15.91
C PRO A 24 -19.57 13.54 15.50
N ALA A 25 -18.91 12.35 15.36
CA ALA A 25 -17.55 12.28 14.85
C ALA A 25 -17.45 13.06 13.53
N PRO A 26 -16.31 13.75 13.24
CA PRO A 26 -16.16 14.51 12.02
C PRO A 26 -16.36 13.57 10.82
N THR A 27 -17.44 13.80 10.09
CA THR A 27 -17.64 13.18 8.77
C THR A 27 -16.51 13.63 7.87
N ALA A 28 -15.77 12.66 7.31
CA ALA A 28 -14.72 12.94 6.33
C ALA A 28 -15.30 13.89 5.25
N ALA A 29 -14.52 14.90 4.89
CA ALA A 29 -14.90 15.82 3.82
C ALA A 29 -15.18 15.01 2.54
N PRO A 30 -16.22 15.39 1.76
CA PRO A 30 -16.51 14.66 0.51
C PRO A 30 -15.30 14.69 -0.41
N ALA A 31 -14.92 13.50 -0.93
CA ALA A 31 -13.80 13.36 -1.86
C ALA A 31 -13.91 14.34 -3.02
N SER A 32 -12.79 14.96 -3.37
CA SER A 32 -12.73 15.89 -4.51
C SER A 32 -13.07 15.17 -5.82
N THR A 33 -13.47 15.92 -6.85
CA THR A 33 -13.73 15.33 -8.17
C THR A 33 -12.50 14.60 -8.72
N ARG A 34 -11.28 15.10 -8.44
CA ARG A 34 -10.04 14.44 -8.85
C ARG A 34 -9.86 13.09 -8.18
N GLU A 35 -10.08 13.01 -6.86
CA GLU A 35 -10.01 11.75 -6.11
C GLU A 35 -11.04 10.74 -6.60
N ARG A 36 -12.27 11.16 -6.82
CA ARG A 36 -13.31 10.28 -7.38
C ARG A 36 -12.94 9.71 -8.76
N ILE A 37 -12.23 10.47 -9.59
CA ILE A 37 -11.76 10.00 -10.90
C ILE A 37 -10.62 9.00 -10.72
N LEU A 38 -9.68 9.22 -9.77
CA LEU A 38 -8.62 8.26 -9.44
C LEU A 38 -9.19 6.94 -8.94
N ASP A 39 -10.13 7.00 -7.99
CA ASP A 39 -10.80 5.79 -7.44
C ASP A 39 -11.53 5.01 -8.53
N ALA A 40 -12.23 5.70 -9.44
CA ALA A 40 -12.92 5.08 -10.55
C ALA A 40 -11.95 4.43 -11.54
N ALA A 41 -10.80 5.04 -11.80
CA ALA A 41 -9.78 4.48 -12.68
C ALA A 41 -9.13 3.24 -12.05
N LEU A 42 -8.85 3.25 -10.75
CA LEU A 42 -8.34 2.10 -10.03
C LEU A 42 -9.36 0.95 -10.00
N ALA A 43 -10.65 1.25 -9.76
CA ALA A 43 -11.73 0.25 -9.81
C ALA A 43 -11.85 -0.37 -11.21
N ALA A 44 -11.81 0.45 -12.26
CA ALA A 44 -11.86 -0.03 -13.64
C ALA A 44 -10.66 -0.93 -13.98
N LEU A 45 -9.46 -0.59 -13.52
CA LEU A 45 -8.25 -1.42 -13.68
C LEU A 45 -8.39 -2.79 -13.00
N ARG A 46 -8.96 -2.82 -11.80
CA ARG A 46 -9.18 -4.08 -11.06
C ARG A 46 -10.16 -4.98 -11.76
N ASP A 47 -11.25 -4.41 -12.27
CA ASP A 47 -12.36 -5.17 -12.83
C ASP A 47 -12.13 -5.60 -14.30
N GLU A 48 -11.52 -4.73 -15.11
CA GLU A 48 -11.41 -4.91 -16.57
C GLU A 48 -9.96 -5.14 -17.03
N GLY A 49 -9.00 -4.96 -16.16
CA GLY A 49 -7.58 -5.02 -16.50
C GLY A 49 -7.12 -3.89 -17.41
N ILE A 50 -5.81 -3.79 -17.64
CA ILE A 50 -5.22 -2.73 -18.46
C ILE A 50 -5.71 -2.73 -19.91
N ALA A 51 -6.00 -3.89 -20.47
CA ALA A 51 -6.49 -4.03 -21.86
C ALA A 51 -7.93 -3.51 -22.02
N GLY A 52 -8.74 -3.48 -20.96
CA GLY A 52 -10.13 -2.99 -20.97
C GLY A 52 -10.23 -1.49 -20.64
N ILE A 53 -9.14 -0.85 -20.23
CA ILE A 53 -9.16 0.54 -19.80
C ILE A 53 -9.46 1.51 -20.94
N SER A 54 -10.40 2.42 -20.68
CA SER A 54 -10.76 3.53 -21.58
C SER A 54 -11.44 4.64 -20.78
N ALA A 55 -11.49 5.85 -21.31
CA ALA A 55 -12.22 6.95 -20.67
C ALA A 55 -13.69 6.59 -20.41
N ARG A 56 -14.30 5.76 -21.27
CA ARG A 56 -15.68 5.30 -21.14
C ARG A 56 -15.84 4.27 -20.02
N SER A 57 -14.91 3.30 -19.90
CA SER A 57 -14.95 2.31 -18.82
C SER A 57 -14.78 2.97 -17.46
N ILE A 58 -13.81 3.86 -17.33
CA ILE A 58 -13.55 4.63 -16.09
C ILE A 58 -14.76 5.49 -15.72
N ALA A 59 -15.34 6.22 -16.68
CA ALA A 59 -16.52 7.07 -16.44
C ALA A 59 -17.74 6.25 -15.98
N ARG A 60 -17.88 5.01 -16.46
CA ARG A 60 -18.93 4.08 -16.02
C ARG A 60 -18.73 3.68 -14.55
N HIS A 61 -17.51 3.34 -14.12
CA HIS A 61 -17.20 2.99 -12.75
C HIS A 61 -17.46 4.14 -11.77
N GLY A 62 -17.11 5.37 -12.17
CA GLY A 62 -17.29 6.55 -11.30
C GLY A 62 -18.64 7.25 -11.44
N ALA A 63 -19.54 6.76 -12.32
CA ALA A 63 -20.84 7.39 -12.61
C ALA A 63 -20.73 8.88 -12.97
N PHE A 64 -19.75 9.24 -13.81
CA PHE A 64 -19.55 10.62 -14.27
C PHE A 64 -19.35 10.70 -15.79
N ASN A 65 -19.35 11.94 -16.32
CA ASN A 65 -19.10 12.16 -17.74
C ASN A 65 -17.58 12.00 -18.04
N GLN A 66 -17.24 11.19 -19.06
CA GLN A 66 -15.85 10.98 -19.49
C GLN A 66 -15.10 12.28 -19.82
N ALA A 67 -15.78 13.38 -20.17
CA ALA A 67 -15.15 14.66 -20.40
C ALA A 67 -14.39 15.19 -19.15
N LEU A 68 -14.79 14.78 -17.95
CA LEU A 68 -14.10 15.16 -16.72
C LEU A 68 -12.67 14.59 -16.65
N ILE A 69 -12.45 13.41 -17.25
CA ILE A 69 -11.11 12.80 -17.31
C ILE A 69 -10.17 13.73 -18.09
N PHE A 70 -10.61 14.11 -19.28
CA PHE A 70 -9.81 14.99 -20.15
C PHE A 70 -9.63 16.40 -19.55
N TYR A 71 -10.66 16.91 -18.87
CA TYR A 71 -10.58 18.20 -18.18
C TYR A 71 -9.56 18.21 -17.03
N HIS A 72 -9.53 17.15 -16.21
CA HIS A 72 -8.70 17.09 -15.01
C HIS A 72 -7.30 16.51 -15.25
N TYR A 73 -7.14 15.61 -16.22
CA TYR A 73 -5.90 14.85 -16.45
C TYR A 73 -5.35 14.95 -17.88
N GLY A 74 -6.12 15.43 -18.83
CA GLY A 74 -5.68 15.59 -20.21
C GLY A 74 -5.78 14.32 -21.07
N SER A 75 -5.37 13.18 -20.54
CA SER A 75 -5.42 11.87 -21.22
C SER A 75 -5.73 10.73 -20.24
N VAL A 76 -6.04 9.55 -20.77
CA VAL A 76 -6.18 8.32 -19.95
C VAL A 76 -4.82 7.92 -19.40
N ASP A 77 -3.76 8.00 -20.19
CA ASP A 77 -2.40 7.65 -19.73
C ASP A 77 -1.94 8.57 -18.58
N ALA A 78 -2.18 9.88 -18.68
CA ALA A 78 -1.87 10.82 -17.59
C ALA A 78 -2.72 10.52 -16.33
N LEU A 79 -3.96 10.08 -16.47
CA LEU A 79 -4.77 9.60 -15.34
C LEU A 79 -4.18 8.32 -14.73
N LEU A 80 -3.76 7.34 -15.54
CA LEU A 80 -3.15 6.11 -15.06
C LEU A 80 -1.83 6.38 -14.32
N ILE A 81 -1.00 7.29 -14.82
CA ILE A 81 0.21 7.75 -14.14
C ILE A 81 -0.15 8.39 -12.77
N ALA A 82 -1.21 9.20 -12.73
CA ALA A 82 -1.67 9.81 -11.48
C ALA A 82 -2.20 8.77 -10.49
N VAL A 83 -2.87 7.71 -10.95
CA VAL A 83 -3.27 6.55 -10.12
C VAL A 83 -2.05 5.86 -9.55
N ALA A 84 -1.06 5.52 -10.40
CA ALA A 84 0.16 4.86 -9.97
C ALA A 84 0.91 5.67 -8.91
N ARG A 85 1.03 6.99 -9.11
CA ARG A 85 1.68 7.90 -8.16
C ARG A 85 0.93 7.97 -6.82
N SER A 86 -0.38 8.18 -6.86
CA SER A 86 -1.22 8.26 -5.66
C SER A 86 -1.15 6.98 -4.83
N GLU A 87 -1.20 5.82 -5.47
CA GLU A 87 -1.08 4.53 -4.80
C GLU A 87 0.33 4.27 -4.27
N SER A 88 1.37 4.69 -4.99
CA SER A 88 2.76 4.59 -4.53
C SER A 88 3.02 5.46 -3.30
N GLU A 89 2.56 6.72 -3.31
CA GLU A 89 2.68 7.64 -2.17
C GLU A 89 1.99 7.07 -0.91
N ARG A 90 0.76 6.57 -1.08
CA ARG A 90 0.00 5.95 0.02
C ARG A 90 0.73 4.76 0.62
N ARG A 91 1.33 3.92 -0.19
CA ARG A 91 2.01 2.70 0.23
C ARG A 91 3.40 2.96 0.78
N SER A 92 4.13 3.91 0.21
CA SER A 92 5.46 4.26 0.68
C SER A 92 5.45 4.63 2.17
N ALA A 93 4.40 5.30 2.67
CA ALA A 93 4.27 5.59 4.09
C ALA A 93 4.09 4.31 4.94
N LEU A 94 3.24 3.38 4.49
CA LEU A 94 3.00 2.09 5.18
C LEU A 94 4.26 1.21 5.15
N TYR A 95 4.94 1.17 4.01
CA TYR A 95 6.13 0.36 3.83
C TYR A 95 7.32 0.91 4.60
N ALA A 96 7.47 2.23 4.68
CA ALA A 96 8.51 2.87 5.48
C ALA A 96 8.39 2.47 6.96
N GLU A 97 7.18 2.49 7.53
CA GLU A 97 6.94 2.02 8.90
C GLU A 97 7.27 0.52 9.05
N ALA A 98 6.82 -0.32 8.10
CA ALA A 98 7.05 -1.76 8.14
C ALA A 98 8.52 -2.16 7.99
N LEU A 99 9.32 -1.37 7.25
CA LEU A 99 10.74 -1.63 6.97
C LEU A 99 11.69 -1.00 7.99
N GLN A 100 11.18 -0.11 8.86
CA GLN A 100 12.00 0.65 9.81
C GLN A 100 12.82 -0.25 10.74
N ASP A 101 12.19 -1.31 11.26
CA ASP A 101 12.78 -2.21 12.25
C ASP A 101 13.33 -3.52 11.63
N VAL A 102 13.43 -3.59 10.30
CA VAL A 102 14.00 -4.75 9.61
C VAL A 102 15.52 -4.76 9.80
N ASP A 103 16.02 -5.83 10.43
CA ASP A 103 17.43 -6.04 10.79
C ASP A 103 18.07 -7.28 10.13
N SER A 104 17.33 -7.97 9.26
CA SER A 104 17.76 -9.19 8.59
C SER A 104 17.08 -9.38 7.25
N LEU A 105 17.68 -10.16 6.35
CA LEU A 105 17.06 -10.52 5.08
C LEU A 105 15.80 -11.36 5.27
N ALA A 106 15.79 -12.24 6.27
CA ALA A 106 14.60 -12.99 6.63
C ALA A 106 13.47 -12.07 7.12
N GLY A 107 13.79 -11.02 7.89
CA GLY A 107 12.87 -9.97 8.28
C GLY A 107 12.30 -9.21 7.09
N LEU A 108 13.13 -8.87 6.10
CA LEU A 108 12.69 -8.24 4.86
C LEU A 108 11.69 -9.11 4.09
N VAL A 109 11.98 -10.42 3.95
CA VAL A 109 11.06 -11.38 3.29
C VAL A 109 9.76 -11.51 4.07
N ALA A 110 9.80 -11.55 5.41
CA ALA A 110 8.60 -11.62 6.25
C ALA A 110 7.72 -10.37 6.09
N VAL A 111 8.32 -9.17 6.02
CA VAL A 111 7.60 -7.93 5.72
C VAL A 111 6.99 -7.97 4.32
N ALA A 112 7.76 -8.39 3.30
CA ALA A 112 7.26 -8.50 1.93
C ALA A 112 6.06 -9.46 1.83
N LYS A 113 6.12 -10.62 2.53
CA LYS A 113 5.00 -11.56 2.59
C LYS A 113 3.77 -10.94 3.25
N ARG A 114 3.92 -10.31 4.41
CA ARG A 114 2.80 -9.65 5.09
C ARG A 114 2.15 -8.58 4.22
N LEU A 115 2.94 -7.73 3.58
CA LEU A 115 2.45 -6.70 2.67
C LEU A 115 1.73 -7.31 1.45
N HIS A 116 2.27 -8.43 0.92
CA HIS A 116 1.59 -9.19 -0.13
C HIS A 116 0.21 -9.69 0.33
N ASP A 117 0.13 -10.35 1.49
CA ASP A 117 -1.12 -10.90 2.02
C ASP A 117 -2.17 -9.79 2.25
N GLU A 118 -1.77 -8.63 2.80
CA GLU A 118 -2.64 -7.48 3.06
C GLU A 118 -3.14 -6.82 1.76
N GLU A 119 -2.26 -6.64 0.78
CA GLU A 119 -2.53 -5.94 -0.47
C GLU A 119 -3.21 -6.83 -1.52
N PHE A 120 -3.01 -8.15 -1.44
CA PHE A 120 -3.68 -9.11 -2.31
C PHE A 120 -5.20 -9.00 -2.17
N GLN A 121 -5.71 -8.89 -0.94
CA GLN A 121 -7.13 -8.69 -0.67
C GLN A 121 -7.65 -7.36 -1.25
N ALA A 122 -6.81 -6.36 -1.37
CA ALA A 122 -7.16 -5.06 -1.93
C ALA A 122 -7.14 -5.03 -3.46
N GLY A 123 -6.45 -5.97 -4.13
CA GLY A 123 -6.31 -6.05 -5.58
C GLY A 123 -5.52 -4.88 -6.21
N THR A 124 -4.85 -4.07 -5.41
CA THR A 124 -4.21 -2.83 -5.88
C THR A 124 -2.84 -3.09 -6.49
N VAL A 125 -2.05 -4.02 -5.92
CA VAL A 125 -0.75 -4.40 -6.50
C VAL A 125 -0.94 -5.04 -7.86
N ALA A 126 -1.94 -5.92 -8.00
CA ALA A 126 -2.28 -6.52 -9.29
C ALA A 126 -2.59 -5.44 -10.36
N ALA A 127 -3.37 -4.41 -10.01
CA ALA A 127 -3.67 -3.30 -10.91
C ALA A 127 -2.41 -2.52 -11.31
N LEU A 128 -1.53 -2.21 -10.37
CA LEU A 128 -0.26 -1.52 -10.64
C LEU A 128 0.69 -2.36 -11.50
N THR A 129 0.76 -3.66 -11.24
CA THR A 129 1.59 -4.59 -12.02
C THR A 129 1.08 -4.73 -13.46
N GLN A 130 -0.24 -4.72 -13.65
CA GLN A 130 -0.84 -4.66 -15.00
C GLN A 130 -0.51 -3.35 -15.74
N MET A 131 -0.44 -2.21 -15.04
CA MET A 131 0.01 -0.96 -15.66
C MET A 131 1.47 -1.04 -16.10
N LEU A 132 2.37 -1.63 -15.30
CA LEU A 132 3.76 -1.89 -15.72
C LEU A 132 3.82 -2.76 -16.98
N ALA A 133 3.06 -3.84 -17.02
CA ALA A 133 3.00 -4.72 -18.19
C ALA A 133 2.44 -4.00 -19.43
N GLY A 134 1.39 -3.19 -19.25
CA GLY A 134 0.76 -2.40 -20.32
C GLY A 134 1.63 -1.23 -20.81
N ALA A 135 2.53 -0.74 -19.98
CA ALA A 135 3.42 0.38 -20.31
C ALA A 135 4.51 0.04 -21.35
N VAL A 136 4.70 -1.24 -21.66
CA VAL A 136 5.70 -1.69 -22.67
C VAL A 136 5.45 -1.09 -24.06
N GLY A 137 4.23 -0.60 -24.36
CA GLY A 137 3.86 -0.04 -25.67
C GLY A 137 3.91 1.50 -25.75
N GLY A 138 4.16 2.24 -24.65
CA GLY A 138 4.09 3.71 -24.64
C GLY A 138 5.16 4.33 -23.75
N GLU A 139 6.03 5.17 -24.33
CA GLU A 139 7.19 5.74 -23.62
C GLU A 139 6.76 6.65 -22.45
N GLU A 140 5.71 7.47 -22.63
CA GLU A 140 5.19 8.39 -21.61
C GLU A 140 4.62 7.62 -20.41
N LEU A 141 3.77 6.62 -20.67
CA LEU A 141 3.19 5.78 -19.63
C LEU A 141 4.30 4.98 -18.92
N ALA A 142 5.24 4.41 -19.67
CA ALA A 142 6.36 3.65 -19.12
C ALA A 142 7.24 4.50 -18.18
N GLN A 143 7.55 5.73 -18.58
CA GLN A 143 8.32 6.64 -17.74
C GLN A 143 7.53 7.04 -16.51
N GLY A 144 6.28 7.46 -16.67
CA GLY A 144 5.44 7.88 -15.54
C GLY A 144 5.19 6.77 -14.51
N VAL A 145 5.05 5.52 -14.96
CA VAL A 145 4.91 4.36 -14.08
C VAL A 145 6.24 4.05 -13.37
N ARG A 146 7.39 4.11 -14.06
CA ARG A 146 8.72 3.97 -13.41
C ARG A 146 8.91 5.01 -12.31
N ASP A 147 8.63 6.27 -12.61
CA ASP A 147 8.75 7.37 -11.64
C ASP A 147 7.81 7.18 -10.43
N ALA A 148 6.63 6.59 -10.65
CA ALA A 148 5.70 6.28 -9.58
C ALA A 148 6.19 5.14 -8.67
N PHE A 149 7.00 4.21 -9.18
CA PHE A 149 7.56 3.10 -8.39
C PHE A 149 8.88 3.46 -7.68
N GLU A 150 9.52 4.55 -8.08
CA GLU A 150 10.81 4.98 -7.52
C GLU A 150 10.79 5.13 -5.99
N PRO A 151 9.78 5.75 -5.32
CA PRO A 151 9.77 5.85 -3.86
C PRO A 151 9.78 4.49 -3.15
N TRP A 152 9.08 3.49 -3.71
CA TRP A 152 9.08 2.14 -3.16
C TRP A 152 10.43 1.44 -3.36
N THR A 153 11.01 1.51 -4.54
CA THR A 153 12.33 0.91 -4.81
C THR A 153 13.43 1.58 -4.00
N ALA A 154 13.33 2.88 -3.75
CA ALA A 154 14.25 3.60 -2.86
C ALA A 154 14.20 3.05 -1.42
N LEU A 155 13.01 2.85 -0.85
CA LEU A 155 12.83 2.26 0.49
C LEU A 155 13.43 0.87 0.60
N VAL A 156 13.24 0.02 -0.41
CA VAL A 156 13.84 -1.33 -0.46
C VAL A 156 15.36 -1.21 -0.53
N GLY A 157 15.89 -0.31 -1.37
CA GLY A 157 17.31 -0.07 -1.53
C GLY A 157 17.98 0.40 -0.24
N GLU A 158 17.40 1.39 0.42
CA GLU A 158 17.88 1.89 1.73
C GLU A 158 17.88 0.79 2.80
N THR A 159 16.88 -0.09 2.78
CA THR A 159 16.82 -1.24 3.70
C THR A 159 17.93 -2.23 3.40
N ILE A 160 18.18 -2.56 2.13
CA ILE A 160 19.26 -3.46 1.70
C ILE A 160 20.62 -2.85 2.05
N ASP A 161 20.85 -1.57 1.78
CA ASP A 161 22.09 -0.88 2.14
C ASP A 161 22.36 -0.99 3.65
N ARG A 162 21.35 -0.73 4.47
CA ARG A 162 21.44 -0.85 5.94
C ARG A 162 21.77 -2.27 6.39
N LEU A 163 21.17 -3.29 5.76
CA LEU A 163 21.42 -4.70 6.08
C LEU A 163 22.82 -5.16 5.68
N LEU A 164 23.41 -4.56 4.65
CA LEU A 164 24.76 -4.87 4.21
C LEU A 164 25.83 -4.07 4.94
N GLU A 165 25.46 -2.96 5.58
CA GLU A 165 26.39 -2.09 6.30
C GLU A 165 27.15 -2.88 7.38
N GLY A 166 28.47 -2.70 7.43
CA GLY A 166 29.36 -3.40 8.39
C GLY A 166 29.58 -4.87 8.10
N THR A 167 29.03 -5.43 7.02
CA THR A 167 29.31 -6.81 6.59
C THR A 167 30.50 -6.86 5.62
N PRO A 168 31.19 -8.01 5.47
CA PRO A 168 32.27 -8.16 4.49
C PRO A 168 31.77 -8.11 3.03
N TYR A 169 30.48 -8.07 2.82
CA TYR A 169 29.84 -8.02 1.50
C TYR A 169 29.44 -6.60 1.09
N ALA A 170 29.56 -5.62 1.99
CA ALA A 170 29.39 -4.21 1.67
C ALA A 170 30.36 -3.83 0.52
N GLY A 171 29.85 -3.36 -0.61
CA GLY A 171 30.64 -3.02 -1.78
C GLY A 171 30.99 -4.20 -2.71
N VAL A 172 30.73 -5.45 -2.32
CA VAL A 172 30.86 -6.64 -3.20
C VAL A 172 29.53 -6.93 -3.92
N LEU A 173 28.41 -6.73 -3.20
CA LEU A 173 27.06 -6.88 -3.73
C LEU A 173 26.49 -5.48 -3.98
N PRO A 174 26.27 -5.07 -5.25
CA PRO A 174 25.66 -3.79 -5.55
C PRO A 174 24.22 -3.74 -5.03
N ALA A 175 23.94 -2.86 -4.06
CA ALA A 175 22.60 -2.75 -3.48
C ALA A 175 21.54 -2.43 -4.54
N ALA A 176 21.88 -1.66 -5.57
CA ALA A 176 20.99 -1.36 -6.68
C ALA A 176 20.55 -2.62 -7.47
N ASP A 177 21.47 -3.56 -7.69
CA ASP A 177 21.16 -4.82 -8.38
C ASP A 177 20.29 -5.72 -7.50
N LEU A 178 20.57 -5.79 -6.20
CA LEU A 178 19.74 -6.50 -5.23
C LEU A 178 18.34 -5.89 -5.11
N THR A 179 18.25 -4.57 -5.07
CA THR A 179 16.96 -3.85 -5.08
C THR A 179 16.16 -4.21 -6.33
N THR A 180 16.81 -4.21 -7.50
CA THR A 180 16.18 -4.59 -8.76
C THR A 180 15.70 -6.04 -8.73
N ALA A 181 16.51 -6.96 -8.19
CA ALA A 181 16.14 -8.37 -8.06
C ALA A 181 14.94 -8.57 -7.11
N VAL A 182 14.94 -7.91 -5.96
CA VAL A 182 13.81 -7.94 -5.00
C VAL A 182 12.54 -7.37 -5.64
N ALA A 183 12.64 -6.23 -6.33
CA ALA A 183 11.52 -5.62 -7.02
C ALA A 183 10.96 -6.53 -8.12
N ALA A 184 11.83 -7.10 -8.97
CA ALA A 184 11.43 -8.01 -10.04
C ALA A 184 10.76 -9.27 -9.50
N LEU A 185 11.27 -9.82 -8.41
CA LEU A 185 10.71 -11.01 -7.76
C LEU A 185 9.33 -10.71 -7.17
N PHE A 186 9.19 -9.61 -6.44
CA PHE A 186 7.91 -9.20 -5.87
C PHE A 186 6.85 -8.98 -6.95
N LEU A 187 7.16 -8.19 -7.99
CA LEU A 187 6.25 -7.96 -9.12
C LEU A 187 5.93 -9.25 -9.88
N GLY A 188 6.90 -10.17 -9.99
CA GLY A 188 6.69 -11.48 -10.60
C GLY A 188 5.70 -12.34 -9.83
N ILE A 189 5.78 -12.33 -8.50
CA ILE A 189 4.81 -13.01 -7.62
C ILE A 189 3.41 -12.45 -7.87
N GLU A 190 3.25 -11.15 -7.88
CA GLU A 190 1.96 -10.49 -8.08
C GLU A 190 1.34 -10.82 -9.45
N LEU A 191 2.17 -10.92 -10.51
CA LEU A 191 1.71 -11.34 -11.82
C LEU A 191 1.25 -12.81 -11.82
N LEU A 192 2.00 -13.70 -11.19
CA LEU A 192 1.66 -15.12 -11.10
C LEU A 192 0.36 -15.34 -10.34
N VAL A 193 0.18 -14.65 -9.22
CA VAL A 193 -1.05 -14.70 -8.43
C VAL A 193 -2.25 -14.14 -9.18
N GLY A 194 -2.05 -13.11 -9.99
CA GLY A 194 -3.08 -12.56 -10.88
C GLY A 194 -3.56 -13.54 -11.94
N VAL A 195 -2.74 -14.54 -12.31
CA VAL A 195 -3.09 -15.59 -13.28
C VAL A 195 -3.68 -16.83 -12.61
N ASP A 196 -3.20 -17.17 -11.42
CA ASP A 196 -3.64 -18.33 -10.63
C ASP A 196 -3.91 -17.91 -9.17
N PRO A 197 -5.15 -17.52 -8.85
CA PRO A 197 -5.51 -17.05 -7.50
C PRO A 197 -5.41 -18.12 -6.40
N ASP A 198 -5.37 -19.41 -6.73
CA ASP A 198 -5.20 -20.51 -5.76
C ASP A 198 -3.78 -20.60 -5.18
N ALA A 199 -2.91 -19.74 -5.65
CA ALA A 199 -1.62 -19.24 -5.14
C ALA A 199 -0.81 -20.11 -4.16
N ALA A 200 -0.95 -21.44 -4.18
CA ALA A 200 -0.01 -22.33 -3.49
C ALA A 200 1.44 -22.09 -3.93
N ALA A 201 1.63 -21.59 -5.15
CA ALA A 201 2.94 -21.24 -5.70
C ALA A 201 3.56 -20.02 -5.01
N ALA A 202 2.78 -18.97 -4.73
CA ALA A 202 3.27 -17.77 -4.04
C ALA A 202 3.65 -18.07 -2.59
N GLU A 203 2.80 -18.82 -1.86
CA GLU A 203 3.09 -19.25 -0.49
C GLU A 203 4.35 -20.11 -0.41
N SER A 204 4.50 -21.08 -1.32
CA SER A 204 5.69 -21.92 -1.44
C SER A 204 6.96 -21.10 -1.76
N LEU A 205 6.83 -20.09 -2.63
CA LEU A 205 7.94 -19.23 -3.00
C LEU A 205 8.38 -18.35 -1.83
N PHE A 206 7.46 -17.70 -1.11
CA PHE A 206 7.79 -16.95 0.10
C PHE A 206 8.46 -17.84 1.17
N GLY A 207 7.99 -19.05 1.40
CA GLY A 207 8.63 -20.00 2.32
C GLY A 207 10.06 -20.39 1.89
N THR A 208 10.29 -20.54 0.58
CA THR A 208 11.63 -20.80 0.03
C THR A 208 12.53 -19.58 0.20
N MET A 209 12.03 -18.38 -0.13
CA MET A 209 12.77 -17.13 0.04
C MET A 209 13.17 -16.89 1.49
N GLU A 210 12.28 -17.13 2.44
CA GLU A 210 12.57 -17.01 3.86
C GLU A 210 13.66 -17.98 4.32
N SER A 211 13.63 -19.22 3.81
CA SER A 211 14.66 -20.23 4.11
C SER A 211 16.02 -19.84 3.56
N VAL A 212 16.07 -19.32 2.31
CA VAL A 212 17.30 -18.81 1.69
C VAL A 212 17.80 -17.57 2.44
N ALA A 213 16.92 -16.64 2.80
CA ALA A 213 17.27 -15.44 3.52
C ALA A 213 17.91 -15.76 4.88
N ARG A 214 17.33 -16.70 5.65
CA ARG A 214 17.93 -17.18 6.92
C ARG A 214 19.32 -17.79 6.73
N LEU A 215 19.55 -18.55 5.64
CA LEU A 215 20.85 -19.08 5.34
C LEU A 215 21.86 -17.97 5.05
N VAL A 216 21.47 -16.97 4.25
CA VAL A 216 22.32 -15.82 3.96
C VAL A 216 22.60 -15.00 5.21
N ASP A 217 21.60 -14.73 6.06
CA ASP A 217 21.79 -14.04 7.34
C ASP A 217 22.82 -14.75 8.25
N ALA A 218 22.76 -16.08 8.32
CA ALA A 218 23.75 -16.87 9.08
C ALA A 218 25.18 -16.74 8.51
N LEU A 219 25.32 -16.67 7.19
CA LEU A 219 26.62 -16.45 6.52
C LEU A 219 27.14 -15.03 6.78
N LEU A 220 26.29 -14.02 6.72
CA LEU A 220 26.63 -12.63 7.00
C LEU A 220 27.16 -12.47 8.43
N GLN A 221 26.49 -13.09 9.42
CA GLN A 221 26.89 -13.06 10.83
C GLN A 221 28.21 -13.79 11.09
N SER A 222 28.45 -14.92 10.42
CA SER A 222 29.71 -15.68 10.57
C SER A 222 30.90 -14.92 10.00
N GLY A 223 30.73 -14.20 8.89
CA GLY A 223 31.76 -13.38 8.27
C GLY A 223 32.13 -12.13 9.07
N ALA A 224 31.22 -11.62 9.89
CA ALA A 224 31.47 -10.46 10.77
C ALA A 224 32.31 -10.80 12.01
N GLN A 225 32.48 -12.09 12.35
CA GLN A 225 33.24 -12.56 13.53
C GLN A 225 34.65 -13.04 13.19
N ALA A 226 35.02 -13.08 11.93
CA ALA A 226 36.33 -13.52 11.44
C ALA A 226 37.22 -12.32 11.06
#